data_2396f46007676b9b0332e8f7df6eb226
#
_entry.id   2396f46007676b9b0332e8f7df6eb226
#
_cell.length_a   1.000
_cell.length_b   1.000
_cell.length_c   1.000
_cell.angle_alpha   90.00
_cell.angle_beta   90.00
_cell.angle_gamma   90.00
#
_symmetry.space_group_name_H-M   'P 1'
#
loop_
_entity.id
_entity.type
_entity.pdbx_description
1 polymer ?
#
loop_
_entity_poly.entity_id
_entity_poly.type
_entity_poly.pdbx_seq_one_letter_code
_entity_poly.pdbx_strand_id
1 'polypeptide(L)'
;MRRVGTLLLSKRPLKKRLVHITLFAGLLISPLTQAALTFGIVAPSSGGAAPLGLGMQKGIETYFAEVNAAGGVNGETLALVARDDQYQPLQAASNTRQLIQEDEVLAAIGNVGTPTATVTIPLYNEFETLLYGAFTGAGVLRKTPPDRYVINYRASYVQETAAMVNGLLEAGVLPEEIAFFTQNDSFGDAGYNGAVQALTSHGVGNIAALAHGRFTRGTRNIHQGLATILQAPVTPRAVIIVGTYGPAADFIREARNDLPDAVFLNVSFVGSQALMDELGELSEGVIITQVVPPLDADLPAVEAYRQALATHSQGSEPDFISLEGYLAAKLFVEGVKAAGAEPDRDAIVDGLLGLGTIDIGLEEPLSLGRNDHQASDAVWPTIITNGRFESVEWAS
;
A
#
# COMPACT_ATOMS: atom_id res chain seq x y z
N MET A 1 -107.68 -24.03 35.31
CA MET A 1 -106.95 -25.31 35.47
C MET A 1 -105.50 -25.18 34.99
N ARG A 2 -104.65 -25.60 35.82
CA ARG A 2 -103.17 -25.85 35.69
C ARG A 2 -102.26 -24.81 36.32
N ARG A 3 -101.42 -25.41 37.10
CA ARG A 3 -100.58 -24.97 38.20
C ARG A 3 -99.41 -24.14 37.80
N VAL A 4 -99.06 -23.21 38.66
CA VAL A 4 -97.88 -22.40 38.77
C VAL A 4 -96.71 -23.25 39.35
N GLY A 5 -95.61 -23.28 38.69
CA GLY A 5 -94.41 -23.88 39.21
C GLY A 5 -93.36 -22.77 39.57
N THR A 6 -93.13 -22.71 40.85
CA THR A 6 -92.10 -21.77 41.42
C THR A 6 -90.72 -22.25 41.20
N LEU A 7 -89.88 -21.46 40.55
CA LEU A 7 -88.48 -21.77 40.37
C LEU A 7 -87.57 -20.93 41.31
N LEU A 8 -86.94 -21.58 42.23
CA LEU A 8 -85.95 -21.01 43.18
C LEU A 8 -84.65 -20.60 42.49
N LEU A 9 -84.29 -19.32 42.53
CA LEU A 9 -83.04 -18.79 42.08
C LEU A 9 -82.01 -18.91 43.15
N SER A 10 -81.00 -19.81 42.93
CA SER A 10 -79.80 -19.98 43.74
C SER A 10 -78.78 -18.85 43.42
N LYS A 11 -78.44 -18.04 44.43
CA LYS A 11 -77.43 -17.03 44.37
C LYS A 11 -76.07 -17.73 44.54
N ARG A 12 -75.23 -17.78 43.48
CA ARG A 12 -73.82 -18.13 43.59
C ARG A 12 -72.95 -16.86 43.70
N PRO A 13 -71.91 -16.81 44.59
CA PRO A 13 -71.11 -15.64 44.75
C PRO A 13 -70.06 -15.50 43.62
N LEU A 14 -69.92 -14.33 43.05
CA LEU A 14 -69.03 -13.94 42.00
C LEU A 14 -67.60 -13.82 42.62
N LYS A 15 -66.72 -14.76 42.35
CA LYS A 15 -65.31 -14.64 42.70
C LYS A 15 -64.65 -13.64 41.75
N LYS A 16 -64.21 -12.47 42.25
CA LYS A 16 -63.39 -11.49 41.57
C LYS A 16 -62.03 -12.14 41.25
N ARG A 17 -61.77 -12.50 40.02
CA ARG A 17 -60.41 -12.82 39.50
C ARG A 17 -59.71 -11.51 39.24
N LEU A 18 -58.70 -11.20 40.04
CA LEU A 18 -57.74 -10.14 39.81
C LEU A 18 -56.83 -10.58 38.64
N VAL A 19 -57.01 -9.98 37.45
CA VAL A 19 -56.10 -10.19 36.32
C VAL A 19 -54.89 -9.25 36.51
N HIS A 20 -53.76 -9.83 36.90
CA HIS A 20 -52.50 -9.11 36.88
C HIS A 20 -52.02 -8.98 35.43
N ILE A 21 -52.19 -7.78 34.82
CA ILE A 21 -51.56 -7.41 33.57
C ILE A 21 -50.11 -7.04 33.89
N THR A 22 -49.20 -7.97 33.68
CA THR A 22 -47.75 -7.72 33.70
C THR A 22 -47.42 -6.99 32.41
N LEU A 23 -47.20 -5.68 32.50
CA LEU A 23 -46.72 -4.85 31.41
C LEU A 23 -45.26 -5.23 31.15
N PHE A 24 -44.99 -6.06 30.16
CA PHE A 24 -43.67 -6.35 29.66
C PHE A 24 -43.25 -5.14 28.81
N ALA A 25 -42.53 -4.18 29.41
CA ALA A 25 -41.85 -3.13 28.68
C ALA A 25 -40.70 -3.78 27.92
N GLY A 26 -40.96 -4.24 26.69
CA GLY A 26 -39.93 -4.65 25.76
C GLY A 26 -39.09 -3.41 25.43
N LEU A 27 -37.89 -3.29 25.96
CA LEU A 27 -36.87 -2.40 25.41
C LEU A 27 -36.66 -2.83 23.97
N LEU A 28 -37.19 -2.07 23.03
CA LEU A 28 -36.80 -2.08 21.63
C LEU A 28 -35.34 -1.53 21.62
N ILE A 29 -34.38 -2.41 21.76
CA ILE A 29 -33.00 -2.10 21.39
C ILE A 29 -33.03 -2.00 19.88
N SER A 30 -33.26 -0.79 19.36
CA SER A 30 -32.99 -0.48 17.95
C SER A 30 -31.49 -0.81 17.77
N PRO A 31 -31.13 -1.61 16.76
CA PRO A 31 -29.70 -1.71 16.43
C PRO A 31 -29.24 -0.29 16.11
N LEU A 32 -28.35 0.26 16.91
CA LEU A 32 -27.57 1.43 16.53
C LEU A 32 -26.93 1.04 15.20
N THR A 33 -27.37 1.62 14.11
CA THR A 33 -26.63 1.60 12.84
C THR A 33 -25.32 2.27 13.17
N GLN A 34 -24.30 1.47 13.38
CA GLN A 34 -22.94 1.92 13.61
C GLN A 34 -22.54 2.70 12.37
N ALA A 35 -22.27 4.00 12.51
CA ALA A 35 -21.76 4.81 11.41
C ALA A 35 -20.42 4.23 10.98
N ALA A 36 -20.10 4.30 9.71
CA ALA A 36 -18.82 3.83 9.19
C ALA A 36 -17.97 5.03 8.79
N LEU A 37 -16.73 5.06 9.28
CA LEU A 37 -15.70 5.96 8.76
C LEU A 37 -15.26 5.42 7.39
N THR A 38 -15.63 6.13 6.33
CA THR A 38 -15.40 5.68 4.96
C THR A 38 -14.12 6.28 4.40
N PHE A 39 -13.24 5.42 3.94
CA PHE A 39 -11.99 5.75 3.27
C PHE A 39 -12.00 5.21 1.85
N GLY A 40 -11.07 5.66 1.02
CA GLY A 40 -11.03 5.25 -0.37
C GLY A 40 -9.67 4.80 -0.84
N ILE A 41 -9.66 3.98 -1.89
CA ILE A 41 -8.45 3.64 -2.63
C ILE A 41 -8.72 3.73 -4.14
N VAL A 42 -7.84 4.40 -4.88
CA VAL A 42 -7.81 4.38 -6.34
C VAL A 42 -6.56 3.62 -6.76
N ALA A 43 -6.75 2.42 -7.28
CA ALA A 43 -5.65 1.51 -7.58
C ALA A 43 -6.05 0.52 -8.69
N PRO A 44 -5.10 -0.06 -9.44
CA PRO A 44 -5.42 -1.07 -10.44
C PRO A 44 -5.90 -2.37 -9.78
N SER A 45 -7.14 -2.75 -10.02
CA SER A 45 -7.67 -4.08 -9.67
C SER A 45 -7.86 -4.97 -10.91
N SER A 46 -7.58 -4.42 -12.09
CA SER A 46 -7.54 -5.15 -13.35
C SER A 46 -6.35 -4.71 -14.23
N GLY A 47 -6.07 -5.48 -15.30
CA GLY A 47 -4.96 -5.21 -16.21
C GLY A 47 -3.60 -5.64 -15.67
N GLY A 48 -2.53 -5.19 -16.33
CA GLY A 48 -1.15 -5.66 -16.11
C GLY A 48 -0.50 -5.19 -14.78
N ALA A 49 -1.16 -4.34 -14.01
CA ALA A 49 -0.68 -3.88 -12.71
C ALA A 49 -1.63 -4.31 -11.55
N ALA A 50 -2.63 -5.15 -11.83
CA ALA A 50 -3.63 -5.57 -10.87
C ALA A 50 -3.06 -6.13 -9.56
N PRO A 51 -2.02 -6.98 -9.55
CA PRO A 51 -1.42 -7.48 -8.31
C PRO A 51 -0.98 -6.37 -7.35
N LEU A 52 -0.54 -5.21 -7.85
CA LEU A 52 -0.09 -4.09 -7.03
C LEU A 52 -1.26 -3.46 -6.26
N GLY A 53 -2.37 -3.16 -6.95
CA GLY A 53 -3.54 -2.58 -6.34
C GLY A 53 -4.27 -3.55 -5.43
N LEU A 54 -4.45 -4.79 -5.87
CA LEU A 54 -5.10 -5.84 -5.07
C LEU A 54 -4.31 -6.18 -3.80
N GLY A 55 -2.97 -6.17 -3.87
CA GLY A 55 -2.11 -6.38 -2.70
C GLY A 55 -2.29 -5.25 -1.67
N MET A 56 -2.20 -3.99 -2.10
CA MET A 56 -2.42 -2.84 -1.20
C MET A 56 -3.81 -2.86 -0.57
N GLN A 57 -4.85 -3.06 -1.38
CA GLN A 57 -6.23 -3.16 -0.90
C GLN A 57 -6.37 -4.27 0.14
N LYS A 58 -5.85 -5.47 -0.15
CA LYS A 58 -5.86 -6.62 0.75
C LYS A 58 -5.26 -6.30 2.12
N GLY A 59 -4.07 -5.67 2.13
CA GLY A 59 -3.40 -5.31 3.39
C GLY A 59 -4.22 -4.33 4.22
N ILE A 60 -4.75 -3.28 3.59
CA ILE A 60 -5.58 -2.27 4.24
C ILE A 60 -6.87 -2.90 4.79
N GLU A 61 -7.59 -3.68 3.99
CA GLU A 61 -8.83 -4.35 4.39
C GLU A 61 -8.60 -5.36 5.52
N THR A 62 -7.47 -6.07 5.51
CA THR A 62 -7.08 -7.01 6.58
C THR A 62 -6.93 -6.28 7.91
N TYR A 63 -6.24 -5.12 7.93
CA TYR A 63 -6.12 -4.34 9.16
C TYR A 63 -7.46 -3.71 9.59
N PHE A 64 -8.23 -3.18 8.66
CA PHE A 64 -9.57 -2.64 8.97
C PHE A 64 -10.49 -3.72 9.55
N ALA A 65 -10.44 -4.94 9.03
CA ALA A 65 -11.21 -6.05 9.58
C ALA A 65 -10.80 -6.41 11.01
N GLU A 66 -9.49 -6.41 11.31
CA GLU A 66 -8.97 -6.60 12.66
C GLU A 66 -9.48 -5.51 13.63
N VAL A 67 -9.40 -4.24 13.24
CA VAL A 67 -9.89 -3.10 14.03
C VAL A 67 -11.39 -3.19 14.23
N ASN A 68 -12.15 -3.52 13.19
CA ASN A 68 -13.61 -3.66 13.26
C ASN A 68 -14.02 -4.82 14.17
N ALA A 69 -13.30 -5.94 14.13
CA ALA A 69 -13.53 -7.06 15.04
C ALA A 69 -13.28 -6.70 16.53
N ALA A 70 -12.38 -5.72 16.76
CA ALA A 70 -12.11 -5.19 18.10
C ALA A 70 -13.09 -4.07 18.54
N GLY A 71 -14.11 -3.72 17.72
CA GLY A 71 -15.12 -2.72 18.02
C GLY A 71 -14.96 -1.38 17.29
N GLY A 72 -14.07 -1.31 16.30
CA GLY A 72 -13.84 -0.13 15.46
C GLY A 72 -13.02 0.96 16.15
N VAL A 73 -13.04 2.16 15.58
CA VAL A 73 -12.44 3.37 16.15
C VAL A 73 -13.54 4.21 16.80
N ASN A 74 -13.45 4.45 18.10
CA ASN A 74 -14.46 5.17 18.89
C ASN A 74 -15.89 4.59 18.73
N GLY A 75 -16.02 3.29 18.44
CA GLY A 75 -17.29 2.63 18.21
C GLY A 75 -17.81 2.69 16.78
N GLU A 76 -17.08 3.30 15.84
CA GLU A 76 -17.40 3.34 14.42
C GLU A 76 -16.57 2.34 13.63
N THR A 77 -17.18 1.67 12.65
CA THR A 77 -16.46 0.72 11.79
C THR A 77 -15.70 1.46 10.70
N LEU A 78 -14.59 0.85 10.22
CA LEU A 78 -13.84 1.35 9.08
C LEU A 78 -14.32 0.67 7.81
N ALA A 79 -14.55 1.44 6.75
CA ALA A 79 -14.93 0.95 5.43
C ALA A 79 -13.98 1.47 4.36
N LEU A 80 -13.68 0.64 3.35
CA LEU A 80 -12.85 1.01 2.21
C LEU A 80 -13.66 0.93 0.92
N VAL A 81 -13.73 2.04 0.18
CA VAL A 81 -14.29 2.10 -1.18
C VAL A 81 -13.15 2.02 -2.18
N ALA A 82 -13.15 0.99 -3.02
CA ALA A 82 -12.11 0.78 -4.02
C ALA A 82 -12.61 1.14 -5.43
N ARG A 83 -11.76 1.83 -6.21
CA ARG A 83 -12.03 2.19 -7.61
C ARG A 83 -10.87 1.79 -8.50
N ASP A 84 -11.17 0.98 -9.52
CA ASP A 84 -10.17 0.47 -10.48
C ASP A 84 -9.77 1.56 -11.49
N ASP A 85 -8.51 1.92 -11.50
CA ASP A 85 -7.95 2.87 -12.47
C ASP A 85 -7.15 2.19 -13.60
N GLN A 86 -6.97 0.87 -13.54
CA GLN A 86 -6.17 0.10 -14.50
C GLN A 86 -4.74 0.65 -14.70
N TYR A 87 -4.22 1.34 -13.69
CA TYR A 87 -2.94 2.08 -13.76
C TYR A 87 -2.92 3.17 -14.85
N GLN A 88 -4.08 3.78 -15.15
CA GLN A 88 -4.26 4.81 -16.18
C GLN A 88 -4.52 6.18 -15.52
N PRO A 89 -3.66 7.19 -15.72
CA PRO A 89 -3.78 8.50 -15.06
C PRO A 89 -5.13 9.19 -15.25
N LEU A 90 -5.71 9.11 -16.45
CA LEU A 90 -7.01 9.73 -16.72
C LEU A 90 -8.14 9.06 -15.94
N GLN A 91 -8.10 7.74 -15.80
CA GLN A 91 -9.07 7.00 -14.97
C GLN A 91 -8.84 7.29 -13.49
N ALA A 92 -7.59 7.33 -13.04
CA ALA A 92 -7.25 7.71 -11.67
C ALA A 92 -7.82 9.09 -11.30
N ALA A 93 -7.64 10.09 -12.17
CA ALA A 93 -8.20 11.43 -11.93
C ALA A 93 -9.74 11.45 -11.87
N SER A 94 -10.42 10.69 -12.76
CA SER A 94 -11.89 10.56 -12.76
C SER A 94 -12.37 9.87 -11.48
N ASN A 95 -11.75 8.73 -11.14
CA ASN A 95 -12.09 7.94 -9.97
C ASN A 95 -11.83 8.70 -8.66
N THR A 96 -10.77 9.50 -8.61
CA THR A 96 -10.48 10.36 -7.43
C THR A 96 -11.57 11.39 -7.22
N ARG A 97 -12.08 12.06 -8.29
CA ARG A 97 -13.21 12.97 -8.14
C ARG A 97 -14.44 12.29 -7.62
N GLN A 98 -14.78 11.12 -8.17
CA GLN A 98 -15.94 10.34 -7.70
C GLN A 98 -15.79 9.92 -6.25
N LEU A 99 -14.59 9.44 -5.86
CA LEU A 99 -14.29 9.03 -4.49
C LEU A 99 -14.52 10.18 -3.49
N ILE A 100 -14.10 11.41 -3.86
CA ILE A 100 -14.19 12.59 -3.00
C ILE A 100 -15.62 13.19 -3.00
N GLN A 101 -16.27 13.28 -4.17
CA GLN A 101 -17.50 14.04 -4.34
C GLN A 101 -18.78 13.19 -4.28
N GLU A 102 -18.71 11.91 -4.66
CA GLU A 102 -19.87 11.01 -4.69
C GLU A 102 -19.85 10.03 -3.50
N ASP A 103 -18.67 9.44 -3.19
CA ASP A 103 -18.51 8.54 -2.05
C ASP A 103 -18.20 9.28 -0.74
N GLU A 104 -17.91 10.58 -0.80
CA GLU A 104 -17.65 11.48 0.33
C GLU A 104 -16.63 10.94 1.34
N VAL A 105 -15.58 10.27 0.84
CA VAL A 105 -14.56 9.66 1.70
C VAL A 105 -13.84 10.70 2.55
N LEU A 106 -13.46 10.30 3.76
CA LEU A 106 -12.69 11.13 4.69
C LEU A 106 -11.23 11.28 4.26
N ALA A 107 -10.65 10.23 3.69
CA ALA A 107 -9.31 10.24 3.14
C ALA A 107 -9.16 9.13 2.10
N ALA A 108 -8.14 9.26 1.23
CA ALA A 108 -7.67 8.17 0.38
C ALA A 108 -6.42 7.53 1.00
N ILE A 109 -6.34 6.20 0.95
CA ILE A 109 -5.25 5.42 1.51
C ILE A 109 -4.75 4.38 0.51
N GLY A 110 -3.44 4.31 0.30
CA GLY A 110 -2.81 3.24 -0.49
C GLY A 110 -2.95 3.34 -2.00
N ASN A 111 -3.30 4.52 -2.55
CA ASN A 111 -3.39 4.72 -4.00
C ASN A 111 -2.10 4.30 -4.72
N VAL A 112 -2.22 3.70 -5.90
CA VAL A 112 -1.07 3.05 -6.56
C VAL A 112 -0.55 3.85 -7.73
N GLY A 113 0.75 4.14 -7.70
CA GLY A 113 1.52 4.57 -8.85
C GLY A 113 1.92 6.04 -8.91
N THR A 114 3.07 6.30 -9.53
CA THR A 114 3.59 7.66 -9.73
C THR A 114 2.84 8.44 -10.80
N PRO A 115 2.58 7.89 -12.01
CA PRO A 115 1.83 8.61 -13.04
C PRO A 115 0.40 8.96 -12.62
N THR A 116 -0.23 8.10 -11.83
CA THR A 116 -1.57 8.31 -11.26
C THR A 116 -1.51 9.36 -10.15
N ALA A 117 -0.55 9.28 -9.23
CA ALA A 117 -0.34 10.28 -8.18
C ALA A 117 -0.08 11.68 -8.76
N THR A 118 0.71 11.80 -9.83
CA THR A 118 1.02 13.09 -10.48
C THR A 118 -0.23 13.86 -10.87
N VAL A 119 -1.27 13.17 -11.34
CA VAL A 119 -2.53 13.80 -11.79
C VAL A 119 -3.58 13.90 -10.68
N THR A 120 -3.46 13.11 -9.61
CA THR A 120 -4.45 13.09 -8.51
C THR A 120 -4.08 13.98 -7.34
N ILE A 121 -2.79 14.22 -7.06
CA ILE A 121 -2.34 15.14 -6.00
C ILE A 121 -2.99 16.53 -6.10
N PRO A 122 -3.09 17.19 -7.28
CA PRO A 122 -3.78 18.48 -7.39
C PRO A 122 -5.24 18.41 -6.95
N LEU A 123 -5.95 17.28 -7.20
CA LEU A 123 -7.33 17.09 -6.80
C LEU A 123 -7.46 16.93 -5.29
N TYR A 124 -6.58 16.14 -4.66
CA TYR A 124 -6.56 16.00 -3.21
C TYR A 124 -6.32 17.34 -2.50
N ASN A 125 -5.40 18.16 -3.03
CA ASN A 125 -5.16 19.51 -2.52
C ASN A 125 -6.36 20.44 -2.77
N GLU A 126 -6.99 20.40 -3.95
CA GLU A 126 -8.15 21.23 -4.31
C GLU A 126 -9.37 20.94 -3.41
N PHE A 127 -9.61 19.65 -3.12
CA PHE A 127 -10.75 19.20 -2.32
C PHE A 127 -10.42 18.98 -0.84
N GLU A 128 -9.26 19.46 -0.38
CA GLU A 128 -8.82 19.35 1.01
C GLU A 128 -9.02 17.93 1.58
N THR A 129 -8.61 16.93 0.80
CA THR A 129 -8.75 15.51 1.13
C THR A 129 -7.39 14.86 1.20
N LEU A 130 -7.10 14.12 2.27
CA LEU A 130 -5.81 13.46 2.47
C LEU A 130 -5.58 12.33 1.45
N LEU A 131 -4.41 12.33 0.80
CA LEU A 131 -3.80 11.20 0.13
C LEU A 131 -2.73 10.62 1.05
N TYR A 132 -3.01 9.50 1.70
CA TYR A 132 -2.12 8.87 2.65
C TYR A 132 -1.53 7.57 2.11
N GLY A 133 -0.24 7.35 2.39
CA GLY A 133 0.42 6.07 2.17
C GLY A 133 0.36 5.55 0.74
N ALA A 134 0.41 6.45 -0.26
CA ALA A 134 0.39 6.05 -1.66
C ALA A 134 1.54 5.07 -1.97
N PHE A 135 1.22 3.98 -2.69
CA PHE A 135 2.18 2.97 -3.12
C PHE A 135 3.04 3.54 -4.26
N THR A 136 3.93 4.45 -3.89
CA THR A 136 4.97 5.04 -4.75
C THR A 136 6.01 5.79 -3.92
N GLY A 137 7.29 5.62 -4.25
CA GLY A 137 8.42 6.31 -3.62
C GLY A 137 8.80 7.64 -4.28
N ALA A 138 7.96 8.19 -5.19
CA ALA A 138 8.34 9.33 -6.01
C ALA A 138 8.39 10.66 -5.25
N GLY A 139 9.33 11.52 -5.64
CA GLY A 139 9.53 12.86 -5.05
C GLY A 139 8.35 13.82 -5.22
N VAL A 140 7.43 13.59 -6.17
CA VAL A 140 6.23 14.42 -6.35
C VAL A 140 5.33 14.43 -5.10
N LEU A 141 5.39 13.38 -4.26
CA LEU A 141 4.68 13.29 -2.97
C LEU A 141 5.52 13.82 -1.79
N ARG A 142 6.76 14.24 -2.01
CA ARG A 142 7.77 14.59 -0.99
C ARG A 142 8.34 15.98 -1.24
N LYS A 143 7.44 16.95 -1.42
CA LYS A 143 7.82 18.35 -1.64
C LYS A 143 8.40 18.99 -0.38
N THR A 144 9.14 20.05 -0.56
CA THR A 144 9.63 20.91 0.53
C THR A 144 9.24 22.35 0.22
N PRO A 145 8.34 23.01 1.01
CA PRO A 145 7.59 22.41 2.13
C PRO A 145 6.60 21.32 1.65
N PRO A 146 6.18 20.41 2.55
CA PRO A 146 5.24 19.33 2.20
C PRO A 146 3.86 19.88 1.81
N ASP A 147 3.18 19.22 0.88
CA ASP A 147 1.74 19.44 0.63
C ASP A 147 0.94 18.97 1.85
N ARG A 148 0.04 19.81 2.41
CA ARG A 148 -0.71 19.51 3.63
C ARG A 148 -1.47 18.17 3.55
N TYR A 149 -2.05 17.87 2.39
CA TYR A 149 -2.91 16.70 2.18
C TYR A 149 -2.18 15.53 1.52
N VAL A 150 -0.85 15.46 1.65
CA VAL A 150 -0.05 14.33 1.16
C VAL A 150 0.86 13.85 2.28
N ILE A 151 0.62 12.62 2.76
CA ILE A 151 1.43 11.99 3.82
C ILE A 151 1.85 10.59 3.34
N ASN A 152 3.12 10.28 3.47
CA ASN A 152 3.72 9.03 2.98
C ASN A 152 4.00 8.07 4.14
N TYR A 153 3.79 6.78 3.91
CA TYR A 153 4.25 5.71 4.82
C TYR A 153 5.70 5.32 4.50
N ARG A 154 5.99 4.98 3.27
CA ARG A 154 7.18 4.27 2.78
C ARG A 154 8.38 5.15 2.47
N ALA A 155 9.57 4.55 2.45
CA ALA A 155 10.79 5.15 1.91
C ALA A 155 10.63 5.59 0.44
N SER A 156 11.42 6.58 0.04
CA SER A 156 11.43 7.12 -1.33
C SER A 156 12.23 6.26 -2.30
N TYR A 157 11.99 6.42 -3.61
CA TYR A 157 12.84 5.82 -4.63
C TYR A 157 14.29 6.33 -4.56
N VAL A 158 14.50 7.54 -4.05
CA VAL A 158 15.87 8.04 -3.80
C VAL A 158 16.57 7.17 -2.77
N GLN A 159 15.90 6.78 -1.70
CA GLN A 159 16.46 5.89 -0.67
C GLN A 159 16.64 4.46 -1.19
N GLU A 160 15.65 3.91 -1.91
CA GLU A 160 15.76 2.58 -2.49
C GLU A 160 16.93 2.47 -3.48
N THR A 161 17.02 3.41 -4.43
CA THR A 161 18.09 3.38 -5.43
C THR A 161 19.45 3.76 -4.87
N ALA A 162 19.51 4.58 -3.80
CA ALA A 162 20.74 4.82 -3.06
C ALA A 162 21.26 3.54 -2.40
N ALA A 163 20.37 2.74 -1.78
CA ALA A 163 20.75 1.44 -1.22
C ALA A 163 21.30 0.49 -2.29
N MET A 164 20.69 0.46 -3.49
CA MET A 164 21.19 -0.34 -4.63
C MET A 164 22.58 0.13 -5.09
N VAL A 165 22.74 1.44 -5.34
CA VAL A 165 24.01 2.01 -5.81
C VAL A 165 25.11 1.79 -4.79
N ASN A 166 24.86 2.06 -3.50
CA ASN A 166 25.83 1.85 -2.45
C ASN A 166 26.26 0.38 -2.39
N GLY A 167 25.32 -0.55 -2.37
CA GLY A 167 25.64 -1.98 -2.34
C GLY A 167 26.40 -2.46 -3.57
N LEU A 168 26.06 -1.99 -4.77
CA LEU A 168 26.80 -2.33 -5.99
C LEU A 168 28.26 -1.84 -5.94
N LEU A 169 28.47 -0.60 -5.48
CA LEU A 169 29.81 -0.04 -5.36
C LEU A 169 30.64 -0.76 -4.27
N GLU A 170 30.02 -1.12 -3.15
CA GLU A 170 30.64 -1.94 -2.09
C GLU A 170 31.01 -3.33 -2.60
N ALA A 171 30.19 -3.94 -3.47
CA ALA A 171 30.48 -5.21 -4.14
C ALA A 171 31.50 -5.09 -5.29
N GLY A 172 32.10 -3.92 -5.50
CA GLY A 172 33.16 -3.70 -6.50
C GLY A 172 32.64 -3.59 -7.94
N VAL A 173 31.36 -3.29 -8.15
CA VAL A 173 30.81 -2.92 -9.46
C VAL A 173 31.24 -1.48 -9.76
N LEU A 174 31.88 -1.24 -10.89
CA LEU A 174 32.27 0.11 -11.28
C LEU A 174 31.07 0.91 -11.77
N PRO A 175 31.03 2.24 -11.56
CA PRO A 175 29.92 3.06 -12.01
C PRO A 175 29.56 2.90 -13.49
N GLU A 176 30.56 2.78 -14.37
CA GLU A 176 30.39 2.57 -15.81
C GLU A 176 29.85 1.20 -16.21
N GLU A 177 29.81 0.25 -15.27
CA GLU A 177 29.23 -1.09 -15.43
C GLU A 177 27.77 -1.14 -14.97
N ILE A 178 27.19 0.00 -14.53
CA ILE A 178 25.78 0.11 -14.13
C ILE A 178 24.97 0.63 -15.31
N ALA A 179 23.91 -0.08 -15.64
CA ALA A 179 22.90 0.33 -16.63
C ALA A 179 21.53 0.48 -15.99
N PHE A 180 20.62 1.13 -16.73
CA PHE A 180 19.26 1.37 -16.29
C PHE A 180 18.26 0.85 -17.31
N PHE A 181 17.18 0.20 -16.82
CA PHE A 181 16.02 -0.15 -17.61
C PHE A 181 14.76 0.39 -16.94
N THR A 182 14.10 1.41 -17.53
CA THR A 182 13.04 2.13 -16.83
C THR A 182 11.78 2.32 -17.66
N GLN A 183 10.64 2.36 -16.99
CA GLN A 183 9.38 2.78 -17.59
C GLN A 183 9.49 4.22 -18.10
N ASN A 184 9.02 4.50 -19.33
CA ASN A 184 9.15 5.82 -19.95
C ASN A 184 8.03 6.77 -19.51
N ASP A 185 8.07 7.15 -18.21
CA ASP A 185 7.18 8.13 -17.59
C ASP A 185 7.74 8.58 -16.22
N SER A 186 6.92 9.33 -15.45
CA SER A 186 7.32 9.88 -14.16
C SER A 186 7.73 8.82 -13.13
N PHE A 187 7.31 7.56 -13.25
CA PHE A 187 7.76 6.47 -12.38
C PHE A 187 9.23 6.11 -12.68
N GLY A 188 9.52 5.75 -13.93
CA GLY A 188 10.89 5.43 -14.32
C GLY A 188 11.85 6.60 -14.13
N ASP A 189 11.39 7.84 -14.39
CA ASP A 189 12.19 9.04 -14.15
C ASP A 189 12.52 9.23 -12.68
N ALA A 190 11.57 8.97 -11.77
CA ALA A 190 11.79 9.13 -10.34
C ALA A 190 12.86 8.17 -9.79
N GLY A 191 12.81 6.88 -10.18
CA GLY A 191 13.84 5.91 -9.77
C GLY A 191 15.18 6.19 -10.43
N TYR A 192 15.22 6.49 -11.73
CA TYR A 192 16.44 6.89 -12.42
C TYR A 192 17.13 8.08 -11.77
N ASN A 193 16.37 9.15 -11.49
CA ASN A 193 16.91 10.35 -10.86
C ASN A 193 17.45 10.07 -9.44
N GLY A 194 16.82 9.17 -8.69
CA GLY A 194 17.33 8.74 -7.38
C GLY A 194 18.69 8.04 -7.50
N ALA A 195 18.83 7.11 -8.44
CA ALA A 195 20.11 6.45 -8.70
C ALA A 195 21.19 7.42 -9.20
N VAL A 196 20.82 8.35 -10.09
CA VAL A 196 21.73 9.43 -10.54
C VAL A 196 22.21 10.28 -9.37
N GLN A 197 21.32 10.62 -8.44
CA GLN A 197 21.68 11.37 -7.24
C GLN A 197 22.69 10.59 -6.39
N ALA A 198 22.47 9.30 -6.18
CA ALA A 198 23.39 8.44 -5.44
C ALA A 198 24.75 8.33 -6.12
N LEU A 199 24.81 8.04 -7.42
CA LEU A 199 26.07 8.01 -8.18
C LEU A 199 26.81 9.35 -8.13
N THR A 200 26.09 10.46 -8.26
CA THR A 200 26.68 11.80 -8.19
C THR A 200 27.30 12.06 -6.81
N SER A 201 26.65 11.60 -5.71
CA SER A 201 27.19 11.73 -4.36
C SER A 201 28.50 10.94 -4.16
N HIS A 202 28.69 9.87 -4.93
CA HIS A 202 29.94 9.11 -5.02
C HIS A 202 30.97 9.71 -6.00
N GLY A 203 30.72 10.92 -6.55
CA GLY A 203 31.65 11.63 -7.43
C GLY A 203 31.63 11.18 -8.89
N VAL A 204 30.64 10.42 -9.31
CA VAL A 204 30.48 9.98 -10.72
C VAL A 204 30.05 11.18 -11.57
N GLY A 205 30.96 11.68 -12.43
CA GLY A 205 30.71 12.92 -13.19
C GLY A 205 30.02 12.72 -14.54
N ASN A 206 30.13 11.55 -15.17
CA ASN A 206 29.61 11.31 -16.54
C ASN A 206 28.43 10.34 -16.55
N ILE A 207 27.38 10.67 -15.84
CA ILE A 207 26.14 9.87 -15.76
C ILE A 207 25.50 9.66 -17.14
N ALA A 208 25.59 10.67 -18.02
CA ALA A 208 24.99 10.60 -19.38
C ALA A 208 25.63 9.52 -20.29
N ALA A 209 26.80 8.99 -19.92
CA ALA A 209 27.44 7.89 -20.64
C ALA A 209 26.91 6.50 -20.23
N LEU A 210 26.17 6.41 -19.10
CA LEU A 210 25.60 5.15 -18.64
C LEU A 210 24.40 4.75 -19.54
N ALA A 211 24.35 3.45 -19.87
CA ALA A 211 23.28 2.95 -20.72
C ALA A 211 21.92 3.04 -20.02
N HIS A 212 20.94 3.66 -20.68
CA HIS A 212 19.61 3.84 -20.18
C HIS A 212 18.56 3.41 -21.21
N GLY A 213 18.14 2.16 -21.13
CA GLY A 213 17.05 1.61 -21.93
C GLY A 213 15.69 1.95 -21.32
N ARG A 214 14.69 2.19 -22.18
CA ARG A 214 13.33 2.55 -21.71
C ARG A 214 12.26 1.73 -22.42
N PHE A 215 11.12 1.54 -21.75
CA PHE A 215 9.93 0.91 -22.32
C PHE A 215 8.66 1.74 -22.06
N THR A 216 7.66 1.60 -22.94
CA THR A 216 6.40 2.34 -22.82
C THR A 216 5.50 1.69 -21.75
N ARG A 217 4.97 2.49 -20.82
CA ARG A 217 4.00 2.06 -19.82
C ARG A 217 2.81 1.32 -20.45
N GLY A 218 2.37 0.24 -19.76
CA GLY A 218 1.26 -0.59 -20.21
C GLY A 218 1.57 -1.50 -21.39
N THR A 219 2.84 -1.59 -21.81
CA THR A 219 3.31 -2.53 -22.83
C THR A 219 4.38 -3.48 -22.26
N ARG A 220 4.60 -4.58 -22.98
CA ARG A 220 5.73 -5.51 -22.70
C ARG A 220 6.81 -5.41 -23.79
N ASN A 221 6.87 -4.30 -24.54
CA ASN A 221 7.87 -4.11 -25.58
C ASN A 221 9.19 -3.60 -24.97
N ILE A 222 10.09 -4.53 -24.70
CA ILE A 222 11.38 -4.26 -24.04
C ILE A 222 12.55 -4.13 -25.04
N HIS A 223 12.37 -4.54 -26.29
CA HIS A 223 13.48 -4.78 -27.24
C HIS A 223 14.34 -3.55 -27.52
N GLN A 224 13.74 -2.36 -27.67
CA GLN A 224 14.51 -1.14 -27.90
C GLN A 224 15.35 -0.77 -26.67
N GLY A 225 14.78 -0.90 -25.48
CA GLY A 225 15.49 -0.66 -24.22
C GLY A 225 16.63 -1.64 -24.00
N LEU A 226 16.39 -2.93 -24.27
CA LEU A 226 17.42 -3.98 -24.22
C LEU A 226 18.56 -3.69 -25.20
N ALA A 227 18.22 -3.40 -26.47
CA ALA A 227 19.23 -3.06 -27.49
C ALA A 227 20.10 -1.86 -27.09
N THR A 228 19.51 -0.84 -26.44
CA THR A 228 20.27 0.31 -25.91
C THR A 228 21.28 -0.13 -24.86
N ILE A 229 20.91 -1.04 -23.97
CA ILE A 229 21.79 -1.53 -22.90
C ILE A 229 22.88 -2.44 -23.47
N LEU A 230 22.56 -3.31 -24.40
CA LEU A 230 23.54 -4.19 -25.06
C LEU A 230 24.56 -3.45 -25.95
N GLN A 231 24.25 -2.23 -26.36
CA GLN A 231 25.14 -1.35 -27.13
C GLN A 231 25.99 -0.44 -26.23
N ALA A 232 25.93 -0.62 -24.90
CA ALA A 232 26.76 0.15 -23.97
C ALA A 232 28.24 0.01 -24.28
N PRO A 233 29.05 1.08 -24.16
CA PRO A 233 30.48 1.02 -24.41
C PRO A 233 31.23 0.13 -23.41
N VAL A 234 30.68 -0.05 -22.22
CA VAL A 234 31.15 -0.99 -21.19
C VAL A 234 30.02 -1.98 -20.94
N THR A 235 30.35 -3.27 -20.95
CA THR A 235 29.35 -4.32 -20.69
C THR A 235 28.81 -4.18 -19.27
N PRO A 236 27.50 -4.00 -19.08
CA PRO A 236 26.93 -3.86 -17.74
C PRO A 236 27.10 -5.13 -16.89
N ARG A 237 27.53 -4.94 -15.64
CA ARG A 237 27.53 -5.96 -14.59
C ARG A 237 26.32 -5.83 -13.66
N ALA A 238 25.63 -4.69 -13.74
CA ALA A 238 24.39 -4.47 -13.00
C ALA A 238 23.38 -3.68 -13.83
N VAL A 239 22.11 -4.03 -13.71
CA VAL A 239 21.01 -3.28 -14.33
C VAL A 239 19.98 -2.93 -13.25
N ILE A 240 19.82 -1.62 -12.99
CA ILE A 240 18.78 -1.11 -12.11
C ILE A 240 17.50 -0.94 -12.92
N ILE A 241 16.44 -1.63 -12.49
CA ILE A 241 15.16 -1.71 -13.18
C ILE A 241 14.12 -0.91 -12.39
N VAL A 242 13.44 0.03 -13.08
CA VAL A 242 12.32 0.80 -12.53
C VAL A 242 11.10 0.58 -13.42
N GLY A 243 10.39 -0.49 -13.16
CA GLY A 243 9.26 -0.95 -13.98
C GLY A 243 8.32 -1.84 -13.18
N THR A 244 7.16 -2.16 -13.78
CA THR A 244 6.26 -3.19 -13.25
C THR A 244 6.76 -4.58 -13.61
N TYR A 245 6.32 -5.60 -12.86
CA TYR A 245 6.83 -6.98 -12.95
C TYR A 245 6.83 -7.59 -14.35
N GLY A 246 5.78 -7.37 -15.17
CA GLY A 246 5.70 -7.99 -16.49
C GLY A 246 6.83 -7.56 -17.43
N PRO A 247 6.99 -6.25 -17.74
CA PRO A 247 8.13 -5.78 -18.53
C PRO A 247 9.50 -6.07 -17.90
N ALA A 248 9.61 -6.03 -16.57
CA ALA A 248 10.85 -6.37 -15.86
C ALA A 248 11.21 -7.85 -16.08
N ALA A 249 10.24 -8.76 -15.97
CA ALA A 249 10.45 -10.20 -16.21
C ALA A 249 10.87 -10.48 -17.65
N ASP A 250 10.20 -9.86 -18.64
CA ASP A 250 10.58 -10.04 -20.04
C ASP A 250 11.99 -9.52 -20.33
N PHE A 251 12.33 -8.36 -19.76
CA PHE A 251 13.67 -7.81 -19.88
C PHE A 251 14.72 -8.73 -19.27
N ILE A 252 14.54 -9.17 -18.02
CA ILE A 252 15.50 -10.07 -17.32
C ILE A 252 15.66 -11.37 -18.09
N ARG A 253 14.57 -11.97 -18.56
CA ARG A 253 14.58 -13.22 -19.31
C ARG A 253 15.41 -13.13 -20.59
N GLU A 254 15.27 -12.06 -21.35
CA GLU A 254 16.03 -11.86 -22.57
C GLU A 254 17.47 -11.42 -22.28
N ALA A 255 17.66 -10.48 -21.35
CA ALA A 255 18.96 -9.92 -21.00
C ALA A 255 19.93 -10.98 -20.44
N ARG A 256 19.46 -11.99 -19.73
CA ARG A 256 20.31 -13.07 -19.19
C ARG A 256 21.06 -13.86 -20.26
N ASN A 257 20.55 -13.89 -21.51
CA ASN A 257 21.26 -14.56 -22.60
C ASN A 257 22.52 -13.83 -23.05
N ASP A 258 22.50 -12.49 -23.00
CA ASP A 258 23.58 -11.62 -23.47
C ASP A 258 24.43 -11.05 -22.32
N LEU A 259 23.86 -10.99 -21.11
CA LEU A 259 24.47 -10.48 -19.89
C LEU A 259 24.39 -11.55 -18.75
N PRO A 260 25.01 -12.72 -18.92
CA PRO A 260 24.84 -13.84 -17.97
C PRO A 260 25.38 -13.55 -16.56
N ASP A 261 26.37 -12.66 -16.45
CA ASP A 261 27.02 -12.30 -15.18
C ASP A 261 26.43 -11.02 -14.56
N ALA A 262 25.42 -10.41 -15.19
CA ALA A 262 24.81 -9.19 -14.67
C ALA A 262 23.82 -9.46 -13.55
N VAL A 263 23.87 -8.63 -12.51
CA VAL A 263 22.87 -8.57 -11.44
C VAL A 263 21.74 -7.65 -11.85
N PHE A 264 20.49 -8.10 -11.64
CA PHE A 264 19.29 -7.32 -11.92
C PHE A 264 18.66 -6.86 -10.61
N LEU A 265 18.51 -5.54 -10.45
CA LEU A 265 17.97 -4.92 -9.24
C LEU A 265 16.67 -4.19 -9.55
N ASN A 266 15.67 -4.35 -8.70
CA ASN A 266 14.35 -3.75 -8.88
C ASN A 266 13.94 -2.97 -7.64
N VAL A 267 13.27 -1.84 -7.81
CA VAL A 267 12.60 -1.14 -6.72
C VAL A 267 11.36 -1.91 -6.25
N SER A 268 10.96 -1.76 -5.00
CA SER A 268 9.81 -2.45 -4.36
C SER A 268 8.50 -2.40 -5.17
N PHE A 269 8.28 -1.31 -5.91
CA PHE A 269 7.09 -1.13 -6.76
C PHE A 269 6.98 -2.16 -7.90
N VAL A 270 8.04 -2.90 -8.20
CA VAL A 270 7.99 -3.94 -9.24
C VAL A 270 6.89 -4.96 -8.98
N GLY A 271 6.57 -5.25 -7.73
CA GLY A 271 5.69 -6.33 -7.30
C GLY A 271 6.48 -7.63 -7.15
N SER A 272 7.17 -7.77 -6.02
CA SER A 272 8.19 -8.80 -5.78
C SER A 272 7.69 -10.23 -6.05
N GLN A 273 6.53 -10.61 -5.49
CA GLN A 273 5.96 -11.94 -5.70
C GLN A 273 5.57 -12.15 -7.17
N ALA A 274 4.91 -11.18 -7.80
CA ALA A 274 4.50 -11.27 -9.20
C ALA A 274 5.71 -11.36 -10.16
N LEU A 275 6.82 -10.68 -9.84
CA LEU A 275 8.06 -10.80 -10.61
C LEU A 275 8.67 -12.21 -10.46
N MET A 276 8.74 -12.73 -9.25
CA MET A 276 9.26 -14.07 -8.97
C MET A 276 8.42 -15.15 -9.70
N ASP A 277 7.09 -15.03 -9.64
CA ASP A 277 6.18 -15.97 -10.30
C ASP A 277 6.32 -15.92 -11.84
N GLU A 278 6.46 -14.73 -12.44
CA GLU A 278 6.65 -14.55 -13.89
C GLU A 278 8.00 -15.11 -14.37
N LEU A 279 9.05 -14.99 -13.57
CA LEU A 279 10.40 -15.45 -13.93
C LEU A 279 10.60 -16.95 -13.67
N GLY A 280 9.93 -17.51 -12.66
CA GLY A 280 10.17 -18.87 -12.20
C GLY A 280 11.65 -19.06 -11.79
N GLU A 281 12.31 -20.10 -12.33
CA GLU A 281 13.73 -20.38 -12.04
C GLU A 281 14.69 -19.24 -12.45
N LEU A 282 14.27 -18.40 -13.42
CA LEU A 282 15.08 -17.23 -13.81
C LEU A 282 15.05 -16.09 -12.81
N SER A 283 14.29 -16.20 -11.73
CA SER A 283 14.28 -15.22 -10.63
C SER A 283 15.50 -15.33 -9.71
N GLU A 284 16.24 -16.45 -9.75
CA GLU A 284 17.42 -16.69 -8.91
C GLU A 284 18.43 -15.55 -9.05
N GLY A 285 18.88 -14.98 -7.93
CA GLY A 285 19.85 -13.88 -7.88
C GLY A 285 19.28 -12.50 -8.25
N VAL A 286 17.97 -12.35 -8.50
CA VAL A 286 17.36 -11.04 -8.69
C VAL A 286 17.24 -10.33 -7.35
N ILE A 287 17.69 -9.08 -7.29
CA ILE A 287 17.63 -8.24 -6.09
C ILE A 287 16.42 -7.32 -6.18
N ILE A 288 15.71 -7.15 -5.07
CA ILE A 288 14.58 -6.23 -4.94
C ILE A 288 14.72 -5.49 -3.61
N THR A 289 14.72 -4.17 -3.65
CA THR A 289 14.61 -3.39 -2.41
C THR A 289 13.17 -3.46 -1.90
N GLN A 290 13.01 -3.69 -0.60
CA GLN A 290 11.72 -3.63 0.07
C GLN A 290 11.66 -2.37 0.95
N VAL A 291 10.47 -1.90 1.22
CA VAL A 291 10.19 -0.73 2.09
C VAL A 291 9.41 -1.12 3.34
N VAL A 292 9.30 -2.41 3.55
CA VAL A 292 8.76 -3.08 4.73
C VAL A 292 9.70 -4.23 5.12
N PRO A 293 9.68 -4.67 6.37
CA PRO A 293 10.56 -5.77 6.83
C PRO A 293 10.35 -7.07 6.05
N PRO A 294 11.32 -8.01 6.11
CA PRO A 294 11.13 -9.37 5.62
C PRO A 294 9.86 -10.02 6.16
N LEU A 295 9.19 -10.83 5.33
CA LEU A 295 7.90 -11.44 5.65
C LEU A 295 7.97 -12.45 6.82
N ASP A 296 9.15 -12.94 7.13
CA ASP A 296 9.46 -13.87 8.22
C ASP A 296 10.16 -13.20 9.40
N ALA A 297 10.31 -11.86 9.39
CA ALA A 297 10.95 -11.13 10.49
C ALA A 297 10.22 -11.39 11.82
N ASP A 298 11.02 -11.57 12.87
CA ASP A 298 10.53 -11.72 14.25
C ASP A 298 10.25 -10.34 14.86
N LEU A 299 9.25 -9.67 14.27
CA LEU A 299 8.79 -8.34 14.67
C LEU A 299 7.29 -8.40 15.01
N PRO A 300 6.86 -7.75 16.11
CA PRO A 300 5.44 -7.76 16.52
C PRO A 300 4.46 -7.34 15.42
N ALA A 301 4.83 -6.36 14.59
CA ALA A 301 3.98 -5.90 13.49
C ALA A 301 3.85 -6.92 12.35
N VAL A 302 4.93 -7.65 12.03
CA VAL A 302 4.94 -8.69 10.98
C VAL A 302 4.17 -9.93 11.46
N GLU A 303 4.34 -10.31 12.73
CA GLU A 303 3.57 -11.40 13.31
C GLU A 303 2.07 -11.08 13.36
N ALA A 304 1.70 -9.88 13.81
CA ALA A 304 0.31 -9.41 13.83
C ALA A 304 -0.30 -9.44 12.40
N TYR A 305 0.44 -8.98 11.39
CA TYR A 305 0.00 -9.06 9.99
C TYR A 305 -0.29 -10.50 9.57
N ARG A 306 0.63 -11.44 9.84
CA ARG A 306 0.43 -12.86 9.47
C ARG A 306 -0.80 -13.46 10.14
N GLN A 307 -1.03 -13.16 11.42
CA GLN A 307 -2.19 -13.60 12.18
C GLN A 307 -3.50 -12.98 11.65
N ALA A 308 -3.49 -11.67 11.37
CA ALA A 308 -4.63 -10.96 10.82
C ALA A 308 -4.99 -11.48 9.42
N LEU A 309 -4.00 -11.72 8.57
CA LEU A 309 -4.19 -12.27 7.21
C LEU A 309 -4.84 -13.66 7.28
N ALA A 310 -4.32 -14.55 8.14
CA ALA A 310 -4.88 -15.88 8.35
C ALA A 310 -6.33 -15.85 8.88
N THR A 311 -6.67 -14.84 9.68
CA THR A 311 -7.98 -14.71 10.31
C THR A 311 -9.02 -14.06 9.38
N HIS A 312 -8.64 -12.95 8.72
CA HIS A 312 -9.57 -12.08 8.00
C HIS A 312 -9.48 -12.19 6.49
N SER A 313 -8.42 -12.79 5.94
CA SER A 313 -8.18 -12.95 4.50
C SER A 313 -7.79 -14.39 4.17
N GLN A 314 -8.63 -15.35 4.61
CA GLN A 314 -8.35 -16.78 4.51
C GLN A 314 -7.97 -17.21 3.08
N GLY A 315 -6.93 -18.03 2.97
CA GLY A 315 -6.39 -18.51 1.70
C GLY A 315 -5.45 -17.52 0.99
N SER A 316 -5.17 -16.36 1.61
CA SER A 316 -4.13 -15.45 1.13
C SER A 316 -2.78 -15.80 1.73
N GLU A 317 -1.74 -15.78 0.90
CA GLU A 317 -0.36 -15.88 1.36
C GLU A 317 0.21 -14.48 1.68
N PRO A 318 1.13 -14.38 2.65
CA PRO A 318 1.84 -13.14 2.93
C PRO A 318 2.64 -12.66 1.71
N ASP A 319 2.57 -11.35 1.43
CA ASP A 319 3.37 -10.69 0.41
C ASP A 319 3.76 -9.27 0.85
N PHE A 320 4.84 -8.72 0.27
CA PHE A 320 5.37 -7.41 0.67
C PHE A 320 4.39 -6.26 0.44
N ILE A 321 3.55 -6.34 -0.61
CA ILE A 321 2.59 -5.28 -0.93
C ILE A 321 1.46 -5.27 0.09
N SER A 322 0.92 -6.42 0.43
CA SER A 322 -0.14 -6.49 1.45
C SER A 322 0.38 -6.24 2.86
N LEU A 323 1.65 -6.58 3.16
CA LEU A 323 2.29 -6.14 4.40
C LEU A 323 2.41 -4.62 4.45
N GLU A 324 2.81 -3.96 3.35
CA GLU A 324 2.86 -2.49 3.31
C GLU A 324 1.47 -1.87 3.50
N GLY A 325 0.45 -2.40 2.82
CA GLY A 325 -0.93 -1.97 3.00
C GLY A 325 -1.42 -2.10 4.45
N TYR A 326 -1.08 -3.21 5.11
CA TYR A 326 -1.41 -3.45 6.52
C TYR A 326 -0.70 -2.48 7.47
N LEU A 327 0.61 -2.29 7.32
CA LEU A 327 1.40 -1.39 8.17
C LEU A 327 1.03 0.07 7.94
N ALA A 328 0.79 0.47 6.69
CA ALA A 328 0.28 1.80 6.38
C ALA A 328 -1.10 2.04 7.03
N ALA A 329 -2.01 1.07 6.94
CA ALA A 329 -3.32 1.16 7.60
C ALA A 329 -3.20 1.20 9.13
N LYS A 330 -2.23 0.48 9.71
CA LYS A 330 -1.98 0.48 11.15
C LYS A 330 -1.58 1.86 11.64
N LEU A 331 -0.62 2.52 10.98
CA LEU A 331 -0.23 3.89 11.32
C LEU A 331 -1.37 4.88 11.06
N PHE A 332 -2.10 4.71 9.94
CA PHE A 332 -3.24 5.56 9.58
C PHE A 332 -4.32 5.57 10.66
N VAL A 333 -4.68 4.40 11.17
CA VAL A 333 -5.72 4.27 12.21
C VAL A 333 -5.30 4.95 13.52
N GLU A 334 -4.01 4.97 13.86
CA GLU A 334 -3.54 5.76 15.02
C GLU A 334 -3.80 7.27 14.81
N GLY A 335 -3.59 7.78 13.59
CA GLY A 335 -3.98 9.14 13.22
C GLY A 335 -5.48 9.40 13.32
N VAL A 336 -6.30 8.46 12.86
CA VAL A 336 -7.78 8.54 12.97
C VAL A 336 -8.22 8.55 14.43
N LYS A 337 -7.62 7.72 15.29
CA LYS A 337 -7.87 7.73 16.74
C LYS A 337 -7.51 9.08 17.37
N ALA A 338 -6.38 9.66 16.97
CA ALA A 338 -5.92 10.96 17.45
C ALA A 338 -6.81 12.12 16.99
N ALA A 339 -7.51 11.96 15.86
CA ALA A 339 -8.46 12.95 15.33
C ALA A 339 -9.74 13.11 16.17
N GLY A 340 -10.01 12.19 17.11
CA GLY A 340 -11.15 12.29 18.04
C GLY A 340 -12.36 11.45 17.63
N ALA A 341 -13.52 11.73 18.28
CA ALA A 341 -14.71 10.88 18.18
C ALA A 341 -15.49 11.08 16.87
N GLU A 342 -15.45 12.27 16.30
CA GLU A 342 -16.14 12.62 15.05
C GLU A 342 -15.11 13.26 14.10
N PRO A 343 -14.19 12.46 13.51
CA PRO A 343 -13.11 12.99 12.70
C PRO A 343 -13.62 13.53 11.37
N ASP A 344 -13.27 14.78 11.04
CA ASP A 344 -13.34 15.30 9.69
C ASP A 344 -12.00 15.14 8.95
N ARG A 345 -11.94 15.59 7.69
CA ARG A 345 -10.75 15.47 6.83
C ARG A 345 -9.52 16.15 7.42
N ASP A 346 -9.69 17.37 7.95
CA ASP A 346 -8.60 18.14 8.56
C ASP A 346 -8.14 17.55 9.89
N ALA A 347 -9.07 17.07 10.71
CA ALA A 347 -8.75 16.43 11.97
C ALA A 347 -7.90 15.15 11.78
N ILE A 348 -8.16 14.38 10.70
CA ILE A 348 -7.34 13.20 10.36
C ILE A 348 -5.90 13.63 9.97
N VAL A 349 -5.75 14.67 9.16
CA VAL A 349 -4.42 15.21 8.82
C VAL A 349 -3.67 15.69 10.07
N ASP A 350 -4.34 16.48 10.91
CA ASP A 350 -3.74 17.00 12.14
C ASP A 350 -3.45 15.88 13.16
N GLY A 351 -4.31 14.85 13.21
CA GLY A 351 -4.11 13.65 14.01
C GLY A 351 -2.84 12.89 13.61
N LEU A 352 -2.65 12.65 12.31
CA LEU A 352 -1.45 11.99 11.78
C LEU A 352 -0.19 12.81 12.04
N LEU A 353 -0.20 14.12 11.69
CA LEU A 353 0.95 15.02 11.86
C LEU A 353 1.25 15.31 13.33
N GLY A 354 0.30 15.06 14.22
CA GLY A 354 0.45 15.20 15.67
C GLY A 354 1.02 13.96 16.37
N LEU A 355 1.13 12.81 15.69
CA LEU A 355 1.63 11.55 16.30
C LEU A 355 3.09 11.69 16.78
N GLY A 356 3.92 12.49 16.08
CA GLY A 356 5.35 12.54 16.37
C GLY A 356 6.00 11.16 16.15
N THR A 357 6.76 10.71 17.13
CA THR A 357 7.39 9.37 17.11
C THR A 357 6.42 8.33 17.69
N ILE A 358 6.17 7.26 16.95
CA ILE A 358 5.23 6.20 17.32
C ILE A 358 5.80 4.82 17.03
N ASP A 359 5.69 3.92 17.99
CA ASP A 359 6.01 2.51 17.83
C ASP A 359 4.76 1.74 17.38
N ILE A 360 4.84 1.11 16.21
CA ILE A 360 3.79 0.22 15.68
C ILE A 360 4.20 -1.25 15.70
N GLY A 361 5.32 -1.59 16.36
CA GLY A 361 5.87 -2.93 16.45
C GLY A 361 6.87 -3.27 15.35
N LEU A 362 7.55 -2.26 14.80
CA LEU A 362 8.72 -2.39 13.91
C LEU A 362 10.01 -2.33 14.72
N GLU A 363 11.17 -2.58 14.06
CA GLU A 363 12.48 -2.49 14.70
C GLU A 363 12.76 -1.06 15.20
N GLU A 364 12.44 -0.07 14.36
CA GLU A 364 12.57 1.35 14.68
C GLU A 364 11.19 2.02 14.70
N PRO A 365 10.95 2.95 15.62
CA PRO A 365 9.69 3.69 15.64
C PRO A 365 9.57 4.61 14.42
N LEU A 366 8.34 4.79 13.94
CA LEU A 366 8.02 5.71 12.85
C LEU A 366 7.89 7.13 13.37
N SER A 367 8.07 8.12 12.48
CA SER A 367 7.96 9.53 12.83
C SER A 367 7.16 10.31 11.78
N LEU A 368 6.22 11.13 12.23
CA LEU A 368 5.49 12.09 11.39
C LEU A 368 5.43 13.44 12.08
N GLY A 369 5.45 14.51 11.28
CA GLY A 369 5.36 15.87 11.81
C GLY A 369 5.06 16.90 10.72
N ARG A 370 4.77 18.14 11.11
CA ARG A 370 4.36 19.22 10.18
C ARG A 370 5.37 19.53 9.07
N ASN A 371 6.65 19.22 9.28
CA ASN A 371 7.72 19.46 8.32
C ASN A 371 8.25 18.16 7.71
N ASP A 372 7.75 17.02 8.18
CA ASP A 372 8.14 15.69 7.71
C ASP A 372 6.89 14.84 7.53
N HIS A 373 6.53 14.61 6.28
CA HIS A 373 5.37 13.86 5.86
C HIS A 373 5.74 12.45 5.35
N GLN A 374 6.90 11.91 5.75
CA GLN A 374 7.32 10.54 5.43
C GLN A 374 7.58 9.76 6.72
N ALA A 375 6.81 8.70 6.96
CA ALA A 375 6.86 7.97 8.23
C ALA A 375 8.06 7.04 8.35
N SER A 376 8.49 6.40 7.25
CA SER A 376 9.59 5.43 7.23
C SER A 376 10.63 5.78 6.17
N ASP A 377 11.89 5.70 6.55
CA ASP A 377 13.06 5.84 5.66
C ASP A 377 13.74 4.49 5.38
N ALA A 378 13.24 3.42 5.98
CA ALA A 378 13.88 2.13 5.98
C ALA A 378 13.76 1.42 4.63
N VAL A 379 14.86 0.82 4.20
CA VAL A 379 14.98 0.02 2.98
C VAL A 379 15.65 -1.30 3.33
N TRP A 380 15.03 -2.41 2.92
CA TRP A 380 15.53 -3.77 3.10
C TRP A 380 15.83 -4.40 1.74
N PRO A 381 17.09 -4.39 1.27
CA PRO A 381 17.45 -5.13 0.06
C PRO A 381 17.27 -6.62 0.26
N THR A 382 16.55 -7.27 -0.67
CA THR A 382 16.36 -8.72 -0.67
C THR A 382 16.85 -9.32 -1.98
N ILE A 383 17.31 -10.56 -1.93
CA ILE A 383 17.68 -11.37 -3.09
C ILE A 383 16.78 -12.59 -3.16
N ILE A 384 16.41 -12.99 -4.37
CA ILE A 384 15.67 -14.24 -4.56
C ILE A 384 16.67 -15.40 -4.60
N THR A 385 16.53 -16.34 -3.66
CA THR A 385 17.35 -17.53 -3.54
C THR A 385 16.46 -18.76 -3.29
N ASN A 386 16.55 -19.77 -4.14
CA ASN A 386 15.72 -20.98 -4.04
C ASN A 386 14.21 -20.70 -3.93
N GLY A 387 13.72 -19.67 -4.66
CA GLY A 387 12.32 -19.26 -4.66
C GLY A 387 11.84 -18.58 -3.37
N ARG A 388 12.76 -17.96 -2.62
CA ARG A 388 12.49 -17.20 -1.40
C ARG A 388 13.20 -15.86 -1.44
N PHE A 389 12.67 -14.89 -0.71
CA PHE A 389 13.33 -13.61 -0.49
C PHE A 389 14.21 -13.69 0.75
N GLU A 390 15.50 -13.52 0.57
CA GLU A 390 16.50 -13.48 1.65
C GLU A 390 17.14 -12.09 1.70
N SER A 391 17.65 -11.67 2.86
CA SER A 391 18.36 -10.39 2.99
C SER A 391 19.63 -10.43 2.16
N VAL A 392 19.93 -9.32 1.46
CA VAL A 392 21.19 -9.20 0.71
C VAL A 392 22.33 -8.88 1.67
N GLU A 393 23.37 -9.72 1.64
CA GLU A 393 24.67 -9.36 2.14
C GLU A 393 25.53 -8.93 0.94
N TRP A 394 25.84 -7.62 0.85
CA TRP A 394 26.71 -7.12 -0.19
C TRP A 394 28.11 -7.65 0.06
N ALA A 395 28.54 -8.64 -0.73
CA ALA A 395 29.87 -9.21 -0.62
C ALA A 395 30.92 -8.20 -1.14
N SER A 396 31.88 -7.85 -0.30
CA SER A 396 33.09 -7.09 -0.68
C SER A 396 34.11 -7.97 -1.44
#